data_a0b41d86aef25759c39c0c8404321861
#
_entry.id   a0b41d86aef25759c39c0c8404321861
#
_cell.length_a   1.000
_cell.length_b   1.000
_cell.length_c   1.000
_cell.angle_alpha   90.00
_cell.angle_beta   90.00
_cell.angle_gamma   90.00
#
_symmetry.space_group_name_H-M   'P 1'
#
loop_
_entity.id
_entity.type
_entity.pdbx_description
1 polymer ?
#
loop_
_entity_poly.entity_id
_entity_poly.type
_entity_poly.pdbx_seq_one_letter_code
_entity_poly.pdbx_strand_id
1 'polypeptide(L)'
;MESGGDGLRWVRAQEQGWAAGDRFAFAVLETALDAAPLRLVGNVVLKDVASGKPSAEVGYWTASQARGRGVAPRALNALTTWSFDTFRADGLERLELLHQVDNLASCRVAEKNGYQFDRVLPAAPPSYPLDGHLHLRRAAVRPTGEVRDSPQTPVTPSMRSRSRSA
;
A
#
# COMPACT_ATOMS: atom_id res chain seq x y z
N MET A 1 23.83 18.92 -11.87
CA MET A 1 24.25 18.71 -10.47
C MET A 1 23.11 19.17 -9.59
N GLU A 2 22.34 18.24 -9.06
CA GLU A 2 21.33 18.58 -8.04
C GLU A 2 22.10 19.02 -6.79
N SER A 3 21.84 20.24 -6.33
CA SER A 3 22.54 20.80 -5.18
C SER A 3 22.05 20.11 -3.90
N GLY A 4 22.92 19.97 -2.88
CA GLY A 4 22.54 19.40 -1.59
C GLY A 4 21.33 20.09 -0.94
N GLY A 5 21.00 21.32 -1.35
CA GLY A 5 19.78 22.04 -0.94
C GLY A 5 18.49 21.46 -1.51
N ASP A 6 18.52 20.83 -2.68
CA ASP A 6 17.34 20.21 -3.29
C ASP A 6 16.96 18.92 -2.56
N GLY A 7 17.95 18.13 -2.18
CA GLY A 7 17.74 16.91 -1.39
C GLY A 7 17.13 17.20 -0.02
N LEU A 8 17.62 18.23 0.68
CA LEU A 8 17.07 18.63 1.97
C LEU A 8 15.63 19.14 1.87
N ARG A 9 15.32 19.93 0.83
CA ARG A 9 13.93 20.36 0.58
C ARG A 9 13.00 19.18 0.32
N TRP A 10 13.47 18.21 -0.45
CA TRP A 10 12.71 17.00 -0.72
C TRP A 10 12.44 16.21 0.56
N VAL A 11 13.43 15.97 1.41
CA VAL A 11 13.28 15.27 2.70
C VAL A 11 12.27 16.00 3.60
N ARG A 12 12.39 17.32 3.75
CA ARG A 12 11.45 18.12 4.56
C ARG A 12 10.01 18.02 4.05
N ALA A 13 9.81 17.98 2.73
CA ALA A 13 8.49 17.79 2.15
C ALA A 13 7.89 16.39 2.50
N GLN A 14 8.73 15.34 2.57
CA GLN A 14 8.27 14.03 3.03
C GLN A 14 7.89 14.05 4.51
N GLU A 15 8.70 14.69 5.37
CA GLU A 15 8.41 14.83 6.81
C GLU A 15 7.11 15.60 7.06
N GLN A 16 6.86 16.68 6.31
CA GLN A 16 5.61 17.43 6.37
C GLN A 16 4.39 16.58 5.97
N GLY A 17 4.51 15.80 4.89
CA GLY A 17 3.45 14.88 4.46
C GLY A 17 3.14 13.82 5.51
N TRP A 18 4.15 13.27 6.16
CA TRP A 18 3.99 12.36 7.30
C TRP A 18 3.25 13.03 8.46
N ALA A 19 3.65 14.24 8.83
CA ALA A 19 3.02 15.00 9.91
C ALA A 19 1.55 15.37 9.59
N ALA A 20 1.25 15.66 8.31
CA ALA A 20 -0.11 15.93 7.84
C ALA A 20 -0.96 14.65 7.71
N GLY A 21 -0.34 13.48 7.61
CA GLY A 21 -1.04 12.20 7.45
C GLY A 21 -1.59 11.94 6.05
N ASP A 22 -1.11 12.67 5.04
CA ASP A 22 -1.58 12.57 3.66
C ASP A 22 -0.56 11.96 2.68
N ARG A 23 0.71 11.85 3.12
CA ARG A 23 1.80 11.33 2.31
C ARG A 23 2.81 10.55 3.16
N PHE A 24 3.08 9.32 2.77
CA PHE A 24 3.97 8.39 3.48
C PHE A 24 5.04 7.87 2.54
N ALA A 25 6.27 8.38 2.67
CA ALA A 25 7.42 7.98 1.87
C ALA A 25 8.36 7.09 2.68
N PHE A 26 8.83 6.00 2.05
CA PHE A 26 9.73 5.03 2.65
C PHE A 26 10.99 4.86 1.79
N ALA A 27 12.15 4.93 2.42
CA ALA A 27 13.40 4.55 1.79
C ALA A 27 13.45 3.03 1.59
N VAL A 28 13.87 2.59 0.41
CA VAL A 28 14.16 1.18 0.14
C VAL A 28 15.66 0.97 0.27
N LEU A 29 16.04 0.20 1.27
CA LEU A 29 17.43 -0.06 1.60
C LEU A 29 17.81 -1.50 1.26
N GLU A 30 19.03 -1.68 0.78
CA GLU A 30 19.65 -2.97 0.53
C GLU A 30 20.75 -3.22 1.55
N THR A 31 20.75 -4.41 2.16
CA THR A 31 21.83 -4.88 3.00
C THR A 31 22.85 -5.62 2.14
N ALA A 32 24.13 -5.30 2.25
CA ALA A 32 25.18 -6.15 1.72
C ALA A 32 25.46 -7.31 2.70
N LEU A 33 25.81 -8.50 2.18
CA LEU A 33 25.99 -9.71 2.95
C LEU A 33 27.14 -9.65 4.01
N ASP A 34 28.03 -8.67 3.92
CA ASP A 34 29.25 -8.61 4.70
C ASP A 34 29.34 -7.35 5.60
N ALA A 35 28.33 -7.05 6.40
CA ALA A 35 28.33 -5.92 7.34
C ALA A 35 28.62 -4.54 6.71
N ALA A 36 28.45 -4.39 5.41
CA ALA A 36 28.56 -3.10 4.72
C ALA A 36 27.37 -2.19 5.09
N PRO A 37 27.55 -0.87 5.04
CA PRO A 37 26.46 0.06 5.34
C PRO A 37 25.28 -0.12 4.41
N LEU A 38 24.07 0.09 4.94
CA LEU A 38 22.81 0.07 4.17
C LEU A 38 22.93 1.02 2.96
N ARG A 39 22.54 0.54 1.79
CA ARG A 39 22.50 1.34 0.55
C ARG A 39 21.08 1.72 0.21
N LEU A 40 20.86 2.99 -0.05
CA LEU A 40 19.60 3.46 -0.61
C LEU A 40 19.50 3.00 -2.08
N VAL A 41 18.51 2.18 -2.38
CA VAL A 41 18.30 1.62 -3.72
C VAL A 41 16.96 2.04 -4.34
N GLY A 42 16.12 2.73 -3.60
CA GLY A 42 14.85 3.23 -4.11
C GLY A 42 14.03 3.94 -3.04
N ASN A 43 12.83 4.31 -3.45
CA ASN A 43 11.81 4.88 -2.58
C ASN A 43 10.45 4.38 -3.03
N VAL A 44 9.54 4.20 -2.10
CA VAL A 44 8.10 3.99 -2.35
C VAL A 44 7.30 5.01 -1.56
N VAL A 45 6.19 5.45 -2.09
CA VAL A 45 5.37 6.49 -1.47
C VAL A 45 3.90 6.21 -1.67
N LEU A 46 3.12 6.40 -0.60
CA LEU A 46 1.66 6.52 -0.63
C LEU A 46 1.31 8.01 -0.55
N LYS A 47 0.47 8.49 -1.44
CA LYS A 47 0.08 9.91 -1.57
C LYS A 47 -1.43 10.06 -1.57
N ASP A 48 -1.89 11.27 -1.25
CA ASP A 48 -3.30 11.67 -1.31
C ASP A 48 -4.21 10.81 -0.43
N VAL A 49 -3.68 10.34 0.69
CA VAL A 49 -4.47 9.65 1.70
C VAL A 49 -5.32 10.68 2.43
N ALA A 50 -6.62 10.44 2.52
CA ALA A 50 -7.53 11.27 3.30
C ALA A 50 -8.63 10.40 3.89
N SER A 51 -9.06 10.71 5.10
CA SER A 51 -10.16 10.00 5.77
C SER A 51 -11.43 10.06 4.93
N GLY A 52 -12.06 8.91 4.71
CA GLY A 52 -13.24 8.76 3.87
C GLY A 52 -13.00 8.79 2.36
N LYS A 53 -11.76 8.97 1.90
CA LYS A 53 -11.41 8.88 0.48
C LYS A 53 -11.15 7.42 0.09
N PRO A 54 -11.84 6.86 -0.92
CA PRO A 54 -11.71 5.45 -1.27
C PRO A 54 -10.43 5.10 -2.02
N SER A 55 -9.65 6.09 -2.46
CA SER A 55 -8.43 5.88 -3.24
C SER A 55 -7.25 6.69 -2.74
N ALA A 56 -6.05 6.14 -2.92
CA ALA A 56 -4.78 6.82 -2.72
C ALA A 56 -3.81 6.45 -3.85
N GLU A 57 -2.85 7.32 -4.14
CA GLU A 57 -1.86 7.09 -5.20
C GLU A 57 -0.59 6.47 -4.61
N VAL A 58 -0.03 5.48 -5.31
CA VAL A 58 1.29 4.94 -5.01
C VAL A 58 2.30 5.34 -6.07
N GLY A 59 3.53 5.59 -5.65
CA GLY A 59 4.63 5.87 -6.53
C GLY A 59 5.91 5.20 -6.04
N TYR A 60 6.89 5.07 -6.94
CA TYR A 60 8.21 4.55 -6.59
C TYR A 60 9.27 5.01 -7.58
N TRP A 61 10.50 4.93 -7.15
CA TRP A 61 11.65 4.94 -8.05
C TRP A 61 12.70 3.93 -7.57
N THR A 62 13.54 3.47 -8.49
CA THR A 62 14.64 2.53 -8.21
C THR A 62 15.91 3.08 -8.81
N ALA A 63 16.98 3.12 -8.01
CA ALA A 63 18.30 3.52 -8.45
C ALA A 63 18.78 2.66 -9.63
N SER A 64 19.47 3.24 -10.60
CA SER A 64 19.84 2.57 -11.86
C SER A 64 20.58 1.26 -11.62
N GLN A 65 21.51 1.22 -10.67
CA GLN A 65 22.31 0.05 -10.31
C GLN A 65 21.50 -1.07 -9.60
N ALA A 66 20.28 -0.78 -9.16
CA ALA A 66 19.38 -1.74 -8.50
C ALA A 66 18.24 -2.22 -9.39
N ARG A 67 18.14 -1.71 -10.62
CA ARG A 67 17.10 -2.12 -11.57
C ARG A 67 17.32 -3.57 -12.04
N GLY A 68 16.25 -4.22 -12.49
CA GLY A 68 16.28 -5.61 -12.96
C GLY A 68 16.41 -6.66 -11.86
N ARG A 69 16.54 -6.26 -10.59
CA ARG A 69 16.76 -7.15 -9.44
C ARG A 69 15.49 -7.39 -8.59
N GLY A 70 14.35 -6.98 -9.09
CA GLY A 70 13.07 -7.15 -8.40
C GLY A 70 12.85 -6.21 -7.20
N VAL A 71 13.61 -5.12 -7.09
CA VAL A 71 13.48 -4.15 -5.99
C VAL A 71 12.10 -3.48 -6.03
N ALA A 72 11.73 -2.88 -7.17
CA ALA A 72 10.46 -2.18 -7.29
C ALA A 72 9.23 -3.06 -7.02
N PRO A 73 9.08 -4.26 -7.59
CA PRO A 73 7.93 -5.12 -7.29
C PRO A 73 7.82 -5.48 -5.81
N ARG A 74 8.93 -5.79 -5.14
CA ARG A 74 8.92 -6.13 -3.70
C ARG A 74 8.55 -4.93 -2.84
N ALA A 75 9.12 -3.77 -3.13
CA ALA A 75 8.84 -2.54 -2.40
C ALA A 75 7.38 -2.09 -2.58
N LEU A 76 6.86 -2.14 -3.82
CA LEU A 76 5.47 -1.82 -4.09
C LEU A 76 4.50 -2.80 -3.41
N ASN A 77 4.82 -4.10 -3.39
CA ASN A 77 4.01 -5.09 -2.68
C ASN A 77 3.95 -4.81 -1.17
N ALA A 78 5.09 -4.49 -0.56
CA ALA A 78 5.16 -4.14 0.86
C ALA A 78 4.33 -2.89 1.17
N LEU A 79 4.46 -1.83 0.35
CA LEU A 79 3.66 -0.62 0.47
C LEU A 79 2.17 -0.90 0.31
N THR A 80 1.78 -1.71 -0.68
CA THR A 80 0.38 -2.08 -0.94
C THR A 80 -0.24 -2.77 0.28
N THR A 81 0.45 -3.77 0.83
CA THR A 81 -0.02 -4.48 2.03
C THR A 81 -0.16 -3.52 3.21
N TRP A 82 0.89 -2.76 3.51
CA TRP A 82 0.87 -1.79 4.60
C TRP A 82 -0.25 -0.75 4.44
N SER A 83 -0.47 -0.25 3.23
CA SER A 83 -1.51 0.77 2.97
C SER A 83 -2.91 0.24 3.27
N PHE A 84 -3.24 -0.98 2.83
CA PHE A 84 -4.53 -1.57 3.13
C PHE A 84 -4.67 -1.98 4.59
N ASP A 85 -3.62 -2.50 5.21
CA ASP A 85 -3.66 -2.86 6.64
C ASP A 85 -3.88 -1.63 7.52
N THR A 86 -3.30 -0.49 7.14
CA THR A 86 -3.35 0.76 7.91
C THR A 86 -4.63 1.55 7.67
N PHE A 87 -5.05 1.73 6.41
CA PHE A 87 -6.07 2.73 6.04
C PHE A 87 -7.41 2.15 5.59
N ARG A 88 -7.53 0.83 5.49
CA ARG A 88 -8.80 0.21 5.08
C ARG A 88 -9.95 0.52 6.03
N ALA A 89 -9.69 0.57 7.33
CA ALA A 89 -10.69 0.93 8.33
C ALA A 89 -11.16 2.39 8.16
N ASP A 90 -10.29 3.24 7.60
CA ASP A 90 -10.57 4.65 7.31
C ASP A 90 -11.21 4.87 5.93
N GLY A 91 -11.54 3.79 5.21
CA GLY A 91 -12.28 3.82 3.95
C GLY A 91 -11.44 3.64 2.69
N LEU A 92 -10.14 3.31 2.79
CA LEU A 92 -9.32 3.03 1.61
C LEU A 92 -9.74 1.73 0.94
N GLU A 93 -10.22 1.81 -0.31
CA GLU A 93 -10.72 0.67 -1.09
C GLU A 93 -9.80 0.29 -2.24
N ARG A 94 -9.02 1.25 -2.78
CA ARG A 94 -8.13 1.02 -3.92
C ARG A 94 -6.88 1.89 -3.89
N LEU A 95 -5.84 1.37 -4.50
CA LEU A 95 -4.60 2.08 -4.78
C LEU A 95 -4.46 2.32 -6.28
N GLU A 96 -3.94 3.48 -6.64
CA GLU A 96 -3.76 3.96 -8.00
C GLU A 96 -2.26 4.08 -8.29
N LEU A 97 -1.80 3.49 -9.39
CA LEU A 97 -0.42 3.63 -9.88
C LEU A 97 -0.46 4.28 -11.26
N LEU A 98 0.14 5.46 -11.37
CA LEU A 98 0.23 6.22 -12.60
C LEU A 98 1.68 6.29 -13.09
N HIS A 99 1.89 6.05 -14.37
CA HIS A 99 3.18 6.26 -15.05
C HIS A 99 2.97 6.67 -16.50
N GLN A 100 3.99 7.25 -17.15
CA GLN A 100 3.92 7.61 -18.56
C GLN A 100 3.83 6.37 -19.45
N VAL A 101 3.15 6.49 -20.60
CA VAL A 101 2.86 5.39 -21.52
C VAL A 101 4.11 4.69 -22.06
N ASP A 102 5.24 5.40 -22.15
CA ASP A 102 6.52 4.86 -22.60
C ASP A 102 7.29 4.07 -21.53
N ASN A 103 6.85 4.13 -20.27
CA ASN A 103 7.48 3.42 -19.16
C ASN A 103 6.96 1.98 -19.02
N LEU A 104 7.32 1.13 -19.99
CA LEU A 104 6.92 -0.27 -20.00
C LEU A 104 7.43 -1.08 -18.79
N ALA A 105 8.51 -0.63 -18.16
CA ALA A 105 9.00 -1.27 -16.95
C ALA A 105 7.99 -1.12 -15.80
N SER A 106 7.34 0.04 -15.68
CA SER A 106 6.31 0.28 -14.68
C SER A 106 5.02 -0.49 -14.96
N CYS A 107 4.63 -0.71 -16.23
CA CYS A 107 3.54 -1.64 -16.56
C CYS A 107 3.81 -3.03 -15.97
N ARG A 108 5.00 -3.59 -16.22
CA ARG A 108 5.37 -4.92 -15.71
C ARG A 108 5.41 -4.99 -14.19
N VAL A 109 5.84 -3.91 -13.51
CA VAL A 109 5.80 -3.84 -12.05
C VAL A 109 4.37 -3.79 -11.53
N ALA A 110 3.49 -3.01 -12.16
CA ALA A 110 2.07 -2.94 -11.83
C ALA A 110 1.40 -4.31 -11.94
N GLU A 111 1.55 -4.98 -13.08
CA GLU A 111 0.98 -6.31 -13.35
C GLU A 111 1.45 -7.36 -12.35
N LYS A 112 2.76 -7.41 -12.06
CA LYS A 112 3.33 -8.34 -11.06
C LYS A 112 2.76 -8.15 -9.66
N ASN A 113 2.29 -6.95 -9.34
CA ASN A 113 1.69 -6.60 -8.05
C ASN A 113 0.16 -6.61 -8.10
N GLY A 114 -0.45 -7.12 -9.18
CA GLY A 114 -1.90 -7.22 -9.32
C GLY A 114 -2.60 -5.87 -9.48
N TYR A 115 -1.88 -4.84 -9.91
CA TYR A 115 -2.47 -3.59 -10.36
C TYR A 115 -2.94 -3.77 -11.80
N GLN A 116 -4.23 -3.80 -12.02
CA GLN A 116 -4.83 -3.97 -13.33
C GLN A 116 -4.85 -2.65 -14.09
N PHE A 117 -4.56 -2.69 -15.39
CA PHE A 117 -4.71 -1.52 -16.25
C PHE A 117 -6.18 -1.07 -16.26
N ASP A 118 -6.41 0.22 -16.05
CA ASP A 118 -7.74 0.81 -16.03
C ASP A 118 -7.98 1.66 -17.29
N ARG A 119 -7.15 2.68 -17.52
CA ARG A 119 -7.29 3.58 -18.66
C ARG A 119 -6.02 4.38 -18.94
N VAL A 120 -6.01 5.01 -20.12
CA VAL A 120 -5.06 6.07 -20.46
C VAL A 120 -5.58 7.41 -19.96
N LEU A 121 -4.72 8.17 -19.32
CA LEU A 121 -4.97 9.56 -18.96
C LEU A 121 -4.26 10.47 -19.95
N PRO A 122 -4.91 11.54 -20.46
CA PRO A 122 -4.28 12.45 -21.40
C PRO A 122 -3.10 13.20 -20.77
N ALA A 123 -2.12 13.53 -21.59
CA ALA A 123 -0.99 14.36 -21.18
C ALA A 123 -1.45 15.70 -20.58
N ALA A 124 -0.73 16.17 -19.59
CA ALA A 124 -0.95 17.45 -18.92
C ALA A 124 0.37 18.22 -18.76
N PRO A 125 0.93 18.78 -19.86
CA PRO A 125 2.16 19.55 -19.81
C PRO A 125 2.04 20.79 -18.90
N PRO A 126 3.14 21.28 -18.30
CA PRO A 126 4.52 20.76 -18.42
C PRO A 126 4.84 19.56 -17.54
N SER A 127 4.03 19.27 -16.49
CA SER A 127 4.34 18.25 -15.50
C SER A 127 4.25 16.82 -16.05
N TYR A 128 3.32 16.59 -16.98
CA TYR A 128 3.08 15.28 -17.61
C TYR A 128 3.07 15.43 -19.12
N PRO A 129 4.24 15.41 -19.78
CA PRO A 129 4.37 15.70 -21.20
C PRO A 129 3.80 14.60 -22.11
N LEU A 130 3.64 13.40 -21.60
CA LEU A 130 3.06 12.25 -22.31
C LEU A 130 1.79 11.77 -21.60
N ASP A 131 0.96 11.03 -22.33
CA ASP A 131 -0.16 10.31 -21.76
C ASP A 131 0.29 9.37 -20.63
N GLY A 132 -0.58 9.09 -19.70
CA GLY A 132 -0.32 8.20 -18.56
C GLY A 132 -1.14 6.92 -18.62
N HIS A 133 -0.53 5.81 -18.21
CA HIS A 133 -1.25 4.58 -17.88
C HIS A 133 -1.66 4.60 -16.42
N LEU A 134 -2.95 4.47 -16.16
CA LEU A 134 -3.48 4.28 -14.82
C LEU A 134 -3.73 2.80 -14.56
N HIS A 135 -3.17 2.29 -13.48
CA HIS A 135 -3.38 0.94 -12.99
C HIS A 135 -4.02 0.98 -11.60
N LEU A 136 -4.92 0.06 -11.31
CA LEU A 136 -5.65 -0.01 -10.05
C LEU A 136 -5.43 -1.34 -9.32
N ARG A 137 -5.21 -1.27 -8.02
CA ARG A 137 -5.25 -2.40 -7.09
C ARG A 137 -6.37 -2.19 -6.08
N ARG A 138 -7.35 -3.09 -6.04
CA ARG A 138 -8.44 -3.04 -5.05
C ARG A 138 -8.06 -3.84 -3.81
N ALA A 139 -8.55 -3.40 -2.65
CA ALA A 139 -8.47 -4.18 -1.43
C ALA A 139 -9.23 -5.51 -1.62
N ALA A 140 -8.71 -6.60 -1.06
CA ALA A 140 -9.41 -7.87 -1.06
C ALA A 140 -10.77 -7.72 -0.35
N VAL A 141 -11.83 -8.29 -0.92
CA VAL A 141 -13.14 -8.33 -0.25
C VAL A 141 -12.97 -9.12 1.04
N ARG A 142 -13.34 -8.55 2.20
CA ARG A 142 -13.46 -9.35 3.41
C ARG A 142 -14.60 -10.32 3.18
N PRO A 143 -14.43 -11.64 3.44
CA PRO A 143 -15.58 -12.53 3.51
C PRO A 143 -16.50 -11.95 4.58
N THR A 144 -17.72 -11.61 4.17
CA THR A 144 -18.79 -11.19 5.09
C THR A 144 -19.04 -12.32 6.07
N GLY A 145 -18.64 -12.05 7.34
CA GLY A 145 -19.07 -12.71 8.55
C GLY A 145 -19.39 -14.19 8.50
N GLU A 146 -18.47 -15.01 8.92
CA GLU A 146 -18.84 -16.14 9.75
C GLU A 146 -19.47 -15.55 11.01
N VAL A 147 -20.80 -15.62 11.08
CA VAL A 147 -21.56 -15.39 12.31
C VAL A 147 -20.99 -16.40 13.30
N ARG A 148 -20.19 -15.92 14.25
CA ARG A 148 -19.82 -16.73 15.39
C ARG A 148 -21.09 -17.09 16.09
N ASP A 149 -21.51 -18.35 15.87
CA ASP A 149 -22.53 -19.01 16.65
C ASP A 149 -22.15 -18.87 18.12
N SER A 150 -22.93 -18.11 18.85
CA SER A 150 -22.73 -17.91 20.28
C SER A 150 -22.81 -19.28 20.95
N PRO A 151 -21.89 -19.64 21.86
CA PRO A 151 -21.96 -20.91 22.54
C PRO A 151 -23.27 -20.99 23.33
N GLN A 152 -24.12 -21.93 22.94
CA GLN A 152 -25.34 -22.28 23.67
C GLN A 152 -24.93 -22.71 25.07
N THR A 153 -25.37 -21.98 26.08
CA THR A 153 -25.24 -22.34 27.48
C THR A 153 -25.96 -23.70 27.70
N PRO A 154 -25.33 -24.69 28.29
CA PRO A 154 -25.98 -25.97 28.58
C PRO A 154 -27.07 -25.75 29.62
N VAL A 155 -28.30 -26.09 29.24
CA VAL A 155 -29.46 -26.12 30.14
C VAL A 155 -29.27 -27.28 31.10
N THR A 156 -29.07 -26.97 32.40
CA THR A 156 -29.01 -27.97 33.47
C THR A 156 -30.39 -28.56 33.71
N PRO A 157 -30.60 -29.89 33.64
CA PRO A 157 -31.88 -30.46 33.99
C PRO A 157 -32.14 -30.38 35.49
N SER A 158 -33.25 -29.75 35.86
CA SER A 158 -33.77 -29.66 37.23
C SER A 158 -34.17 -31.05 37.75
N MET A 159 -33.45 -31.50 38.77
CA MET A 159 -33.76 -32.73 39.50
C MET A 159 -35.00 -32.52 40.38
N ARG A 160 -36.16 -33.04 39.97
CA ARG A 160 -37.36 -33.11 40.83
C ARG A 160 -37.12 -34.14 41.93
N SER A 161 -37.10 -33.67 43.17
CA SER A 161 -37.13 -34.52 44.35
C SER A 161 -38.48 -35.22 44.46
N ARG A 162 -38.48 -36.54 44.47
CA ARG A 162 -39.62 -37.35 44.87
C ARG A 162 -39.57 -37.51 46.39
N SER A 163 -40.50 -36.87 47.08
CA SER A 163 -40.81 -37.17 48.47
C SER A 163 -41.58 -38.51 48.52
N ARG A 164 -41.05 -39.44 49.28
CA ARG A 164 -41.79 -40.65 49.72
C ARG A 164 -42.37 -40.32 51.06
N SER A 165 -43.71 -40.40 51.17
CA SER A 165 -44.43 -40.55 52.43
C SER A 165 -44.54 -42.02 52.81
N ALA A 166 -44.28 -42.33 54.06
CA ALA A 166 -44.76 -43.48 54.81
C ALA A 166 -45.17 -43.01 56.19
#